data_f0094c610b560565b9bad956fed9b026
#
_entry.id   f0094c610b560565b9bad956fed9b026
#
_cell.length_a   1.000
_cell.length_b   1.000
_cell.length_c   1.000
_cell.angle_alpha   90.00
_cell.angle_beta   90.00
_cell.angle_gamma   90.00
#
_symmetry.space_group_name_H-M   'P 1'
#
loop_
_entity.id
_entity.type
_entity.pdbx_description
1 polymer ?
#
loop_
_entity_poly.entity_id
_entity_poly.type
_entity_poly.pdbx_seq_one_letter_code
_entity_poly.pdbx_strand_id
1 'polypeptide(L)'
;MTSRFATGNMGAALVEATESLKEEITIWSEGTRLAADLFIPESSSDDGGFPAILLCHGWAGPKAHLSTTYAPFFCEAGFACLTFDYRGWYESDARLATPDAQPSPDADGSITVSAYPVREVVDPLDQNRDIHNVLDYLLDHPQINPKRVGLWGSSFGGGHVIFVAGTDPRIRAVVSQVPGMGAPTDDDGHPTVPSEGQTLGAAMAKGKLWSVPRSPEMPESLKGAGDARTMWRYLPRVAARTISVPTLILDQEDEEYGGRENSGVAAHEALPATTTSRYHVFPGGHYDIYEKNYREASTMARDWFLEHL
;
A
#
# COMPACT_ATOMS: atom_id res chain seq x y z
N MET A 1 4.81 -7.05 29.03
CA MET A 1 5.62 -8.29 28.88
C MET A 1 6.46 -8.10 27.63
N THR A 2 7.76 -7.93 27.81
CA THR A 2 8.73 -7.72 26.71
C THR A 2 9.02 -9.05 26.04
N SER A 3 8.56 -9.24 24.81
CA SER A 3 8.90 -10.38 23.97
C SER A 3 10.35 -10.24 23.48
N ARG A 4 11.20 -11.15 23.90
CA ARG A 4 12.57 -11.31 23.36
C ARG A 4 12.49 -12.07 22.04
N PHE A 5 12.80 -11.38 20.93
CA PHE A 5 13.09 -12.06 19.67
C PHE A 5 14.47 -12.75 19.78
N ALA A 6 14.49 -14.06 19.65
CA ALA A 6 15.72 -14.82 19.50
C ALA A 6 16.16 -14.77 18.03
N THR A 7 17.10 -13.88 17.72
CA THR A 7 17.78 -13.84 16.41
C THR A 7 18.85 -14.90 16.38
N GLY A 8 18.58 -16.04 15.71
CA GLY A 8 19.61 -17.01 15.35
C GLY A 8 20.50 -16.48 14.22
N ASN A 9 21.71 -17.00 14.10
CA ASN A 9 22.80 -16.58 13.21
C ASN A 9 22.47 -16.58 11.69
N MET A 10 21.30 -17.11 11.28
CA MET A 10 20.77 -17.00 9.91
C MET A 10 20.23 -15.60 9.59
N GLY A 11 19.78 -14.85 10.60
CA GLY A 11 19.28 -13.48 10.42
C GLY A 11 20.38 -12.48 10.06
N ALA A 12 21.60 -12.66 10.56
CA ALA A 12 22.71 -11.74 10.29
C ALA A 12 23.22 -11.84 8.85
N ALA A 13 23.31 -13.05 8.29
CA ALA A 13 23.76 -13.24 6.90
C ALA A 13 22.71 -12.74 5.87
N LEU A 14 21.41 -12.90 6.17
CA LEU A 14 20.32 -12.35 5.34
C LEU A 14 20.30 -10.82 5.41
N VAL A 15 20.53 -10.22 6.58
CA VAL A 15 20.59 -8.76 6.76
C VAL A 15 21.77 -8.15 5.99
N GLU A 16 22.96 -8.76 6.02
CA GLU A 16 24.12 -8.28 5.25
C GLU A 16 23.92 -8.40 3.73
N ALA A 17 23.34 -9.50 3.23
CA ALA A 17 23.00 -9.67 1.82
C ALA A 17 21.91 -8.68 1.36
N THR A 18 20.97 -8.36 2.24
CA THR A 18 19.85 -7.42 1.96
C THR A 18 20.34 -5.98 1.83
N GLU A 19 21.29 -5.54 2.64
CA GLU A 19 21.83 -4.17 2.58
C GLU A 19 22.62 -3.91 1.28
N SER A 20 23.22 -4.90 0.66
CA SER A 20 23.97 -4.74 -0.59
C SER A 20 23.11 -4.54 -1.84
N LEU A 21 21.82 -4.87 -1.77
CA LEU A 21 20.84 -4.77 -2.88
C LEU A 21 19.93 -3.57 -2.80
N LYS A 22 19.94 -2.85 -1.67
CA LYS A 22 19.01 -1.76 -1.38
C LYS A 22 19.60 -0.39 -1.70
N GLU A 23 18.90 0.40 -2.48
CA GLU A 23 19.13 1.82 -2.68
C GLU A 23 18.01 2.65 -2.02
N GLU A 24 18.38 3.54 -1.11
CA GLU A 24 17.45 4.51 -0.53
C GLU A 24 17.23 5.65 -1.51
N ILE A 25 16.00 5.86 -1.92
CA ILE A 25 15.63 6.84 -2.92
C ILE A 25 14.55 7.81 -2.40
N THR A 26 14.46 8.95 -3.05
CA THR A 26 13.38 9.92 -2.83
C THR A 26 12.49 9.98 -4.04
N ILE A 27 11.18 9.86 -3.80
CA ILE A 27 10.14 10.01 -4.83
C ILE A 27 9.26 11.19 -4.47
N TRP A 28 8.91 12.01 -5.43
CA TRP A 28 8.04 13.16 -5.22
C TRP A 28 6.59 12.83 -5.60
N SER A 29 5.70 12.95 -4.64
CA SER A 29 4.26 12.77 -4.85
C SER A 29 3.56 14.11 -4.63
N GLU A 30 3.20 14.77 -5.73
CA GLU A 30 2.50 16.07 -5.72
C GLU A 30 3.19 17.11 -4.80
N GLY A 31 4.52 17.18 -4.85
CA GLY A 31 5.33 18.10 -4.04
C GLY A 31 5.63 17.61 -2.61
N THR A 32 5.17 16.42 -2.23
CA THR A 32 5.53 15.77 -0.97
C THR A 32 6.63 14.74 -1.21
N ARG A 33 7.72 14.79 -0.45
CA ARG A 33 8.82 13.84 -0.53
C ARG A 33 8.43 12.53 0.15
N LEU A 34 8.49 11.42 -0.59
CA LEU A 34 8.32 10.07 -0.08
C LEU A 34 9.69 9.39 0.06
N ALA A 35 9.90 8.73 1.18
CA ALA A 35 11.05 7.86 1.40
C ALA A 35 10.74 6.48 0.83
N ALA A 36 11.63 5.96 -0.01
CA ALA A 36 11.47 4.67 -0.66
C ALA A 36 12.79 3.90 -0.69
N ASP A 37 12.68 2.57 -0.80
CA ASP A 37 13.80 1.66 -0.98
C ASP A 37 13.61 0.90 -2.29
N LEU A 38 14.59 1.00 -3.19
CA LEU A 38 14.65 0.26 -4.44
C LEU A 38 15.64 -0.90 -4.34
N PHE A 39 15.20 -2.06 -4.75
CA PHE A 39 16.01 -3.28 -4.80
C PHE A 39 16.12 -3.72 -6.27
N ILE A 40 17.35 -3.83 -6.76
CA ILE A 40 17.64 -4.33 -8.10
C ILE A 40 18.40 -5.65 -7.97
N PRO A 41 17.98 -6.74 -8.67
CA PRO A 41 18.71 -8.00 -8.64
C PRO A 41 20.16 -7.84 -9.13
N GLU A 42 21.09 -8.59 -8.53
CA GLU A 42 22.50 -8.61 -8.97
C GLU A 42 22.71 -9.34 -10.31
N SER A 43 21.74 -10.16 -10.72
CA SER A 43 21.77 -10.87 -12.00
C SER A 43 21.66 -9.90 -13.17
N SER A 44 22.07 -10.32 -14.35
CA SER A 44 21.77 -9.57 -15.58
C SER A 44 20.28 -9.68 -15.91
N SER A 45 19.65 -8.58 -16.29
CA SER A 45 18.30 -8.61 -16.87
C SER A 45 18.34 -9.05 -18.32
N ASP A 46 17.22 -9.59 -18.81
CA ASP A 46 16.98 -9.79 -20.23
C ASP A 46 16.94 -8.43 -20.98
N ASP A 47 17.01 -8.46 -22.30
CA ASP A 47 16.83 -7.28 -23.14
C ASP A 47 15.44 -6.63 -22.84
N GLY A 48 15.43 -5.53 -22.11
CA GLY A 48 14.20 -4.81 -21.73
C GLY A 48 14.07 -4.50 -20.24
N GLY A 49 14.99 -4.92 -19.41
CA GLY A 49 15.02 -4.65 -17.96
C GLY A 49 14.35 -5.72 -17.11
N PHE A 50 14.43 -5.55 -15.80
CA PHE A 50 13.85 -6.48 -14.82
C PHE A 50 12.32 -6.38 -14.76
N PRO A 51 11.59 -7.49 -14.58
CA PRO A 51 10.23 -7.42 -14.08
C PRO A 51 10.25 -6.81 -12.68
N ALA A 52 9.22 -6.05 -12.33
CA ALA A 52 9.23 -5.33 -11.06
C ALA A 52 7.95 -5.54 -10.25
N ILE A 53 8.08 -5.43 -8.93
CA ILE A 53 6.98 -5.51 -7.97
C ILE A 53 6.99 -4.24 -7.11
N LEU A 54 5.91 -3.48 -7.16
CA LEU A 54 5.65 -2.41 -6.20
C LEU A 54 4.95 -3.00 -4.98
N LEU A 55 5.54 -2.81 -3.79
CA LEU A 55 5.03 -3.35 -2.54
C LEU A 55 4.34 -2.27 -1.69
N CYS A 56 3.10 -2.52 -1.33
CA CYS A 56 2.23 -1.60 -0.60
C CYS A 56 1.93 -2.14 0.81
N HIS A 57 2.39 -1.44 1.85
CA HIS A 57 2.13 -1.83 3.24
C HIS A 57 0.69 -1.52 3.68
N GLY A 58 0.26 -2.19 4.76
CA GLY A 58 -1.06 -2.02 5.36
C GLY A 58 -1.19 -0.76 6.21
N TRP A 59 -2.28 -0.71 6.98
CA TRP A 59 -2.60 0.40 7.87
C TRP A 59 -1.42 0.74 8.79
N ALA A 60 -0.92 1.97 8.70
CA ALA A 60 0.21 2.46 9.49
C ALA A 60 1.44 1.53 9.52
N GLY A 61 1.63 0.69 8.51
CA GLY A 61 2.84 -0.14 8.38
C GLY A 61 4.01 0.70 7.84
N PRO A 62 5.27 0.39 8.24
CA PRO A 62 6.43 1.03 7.66
C PRO A 62 6.94 0.30 6.42
N LYS A 63 7.55 1.04 5.46
CA LYS A 63 8.31 0.44 4.36
C LYS A 63 9.38 -0.54 4.86
N ALA A 64 9.99 -0.22 6.01
CA ALA A 64 11.07 -1.02 6.59
C ALA A 64 10.68 -2.50 6.82
N HIS A 65 9.40 -2.79 7.15
CA HIS A 65 8.94 -4.17 7.26
C HIS A 65 8.99 -4.88 5.90
N LEU A 66 8.55 -4.23 4.83
CA LEU A 66 8.59 -4.80 3.48
C LEU A 66 10.02 -4.91 2.95
N SER A 67 10.85 -3.91 3.23
CA SER A 67 12.27 -3.84 2.83
C SER A 67 13.13 -4.91 3.48
N THR A 68 12.75 -5.40 4.67
CA THR A 68 13.53 -6.43 5.38
C THR A 68 12.99 -7.85 5.20
N THR A 69 11.75 -8.01 4.73
CA THR A 69 11.10 -9.32 4.63
C THR A 69 10.74 -9.71 3.20
N TYR A 70 9.90 -8.92 2.53
CA TYR A 70 9.31 -9.28 1.24
C TYR A 70 10.17 -8.88 0.04
N ALA A 71 10.70 -7.65 0.04
CA ALA A 71 11.48 -7.15 -1.10
C ALA A 71 12.74 -7.99 -1.37
N PRO A 72 13.56 -8.37 -0.37
CA PRO A 72 14.68 -9.28 -0.60
C PRO A 72 14.26 -10.63 -1.16
N PHE A 73 13.18 -11.21 -0.61
CA PHE A 73 12.66 -12.51 -1.05
C PHE A 73 12.24 -12.51 -2.53
N PHE A 74 11.59 -11.45 -3.00
CA PHE A 74 11.22 -11.31 -4.40
C PHE A 74 12.43 -10.91 -5.27
N CYS A 75 13.35 -10.11 -4.72
CA CYS A 75 14.58 -9.72 -5.43
C CYS A 75 15.49 -10.92 -5.73
N GLU A 76 15.63 -11.85 -4.78
CA GLU A 76 16.32 -13.13 -4.99
C GLU A 76 15.70 -13.99 -6.11
N ALA A 77 14.40 -13.83 -6.36
CA ALA A 77 13.69 -14.50 -7.45
C ALA A 77 13.81 -13.78 -8.80
N GLY A 78 14.55 -12.66 -8.87
CA GLY A 78 14.82 -11.93 -10.12
C GLY A 78 13.88 -10.74 -10.39
N PHE A 79 13.09 -10.31 -9.40
CA PHE A 79 12.23 -9.12 -9.51
C PHE A 79 12.94 -7.89 -8.93
N ALA A 80 12.94 -6.78 -9.64
CA ALA A 80 13.17 -5.50 -8.98
C ALA A 80 11.99 -5.19 -8.04
N CYS A 81 12.30 -4.64 -6.86
CA CYS A 81 11.27 -4.36 -5.85
C CYS A 81 11.37 -2.92 -5.37
N LEU A 82 10.23 -2.28 -5.20
CA LEU A 82 10.15 -0.96 -4.62
C LEU A 82 9.19 -0.94 -3.45
N THR A 83 9.66 -0.43 -2.31
CA THR A 83 8.88 -0.18 -1.09
C THR A 83 8.94 1.30 -0.75
N PHE A 84 7.93 1.83 -0.09
CA PHE A 84 7.90 3.25 0.29
C PHE A 84 7.00 3.48 1.50
N ASP A 85 7.23 4.58 2.22
CA ASP A 85 6.32 5.08 3.24
C ASP A 85 5.34 6.06 2.61
N TYR A 86 4.04 5.92 2.89
CA TYR A 86 3.03 6.89 2.45
C TYR A 86 3.28 8.27 3.08
N ARG A 87 2.81 9.33 2.43
CA ARG A 87 2.89 10.71 2.95
C ARG A 87 2.39 10.79 4.39
N GLY A 88 3.11 11.55 5.22
CA GLY A 88 2.79 11.74 6.63
C GLY A 88 3.15 10.58 7.55
N TRP A 89 3.77 9.53 7.03
CA TRP A 89 4.19 8.37 7.80
C TRP A 89 5.71 8.21 7.80
N TYR A 90 6.24 7.70 8.89
CA TYR A 90 7.65 7.35 9.11
C TYR A 90 8.65 8.34 8.51
N GLU A 91 9.42 7.94 7.49
CA GLU A 91 10.49 8.71 6.86
C GLU A 91 10.00 9.63 5.73
N SER A 92 8.76 9.48 5.30
CA SER A 92 8.16 10.37 4.31
C SER A 92 7.75 11.70 4.93
N ASP A 93 7.83 12.76 4.13
CA ASP A 93 7.30 14.06 4.50
C ASP A 93 5.78 14.03 4.54
N ALA A 94 5.20 15.06 5.12
CA ALA A 94 3.76 15.20 5.26
C ALA A 94 3.22 16.33 4.38
N ARG A 95 1.97 16.22 3.99
CA ARG A 95 1.22 17.36 3.47
C ARG A 95 1.22 18.47 4.51
N LEU A 96 1.36 19.72 4.06
CA LEU A 96 1.37 20.89 4.93
C LEU A 96 -0.02 21.54 4.96
N ALA A 97 -0.52 21.80 6.17
CA ALA A 97 -1.67 22.67 6.40
C ALA A 97 -1.19 24.09 6.67
N THR A 98 -1.69 25.05 5.91
CA THR A 98 -1.40 26.47 6.06
C THR A 98 -2.66 27.19 6.56
N PRO A 99 -2.78 27.49 7.87
CA PRO A 99 -4.01 28.05 8.43
C PRO A 99 -4.27 29.49 8.01
N ASP A 100 -3.22 30.23 7.69
CA ASP A 100 -3.31 31.64 7.32
C ASP A 100 -3.48 31.82 5.80
N ALA A 101 -4.01 32.97 5.38
CA ALA A 101 -4.05 33.35 3.99
C ALA A 101 -2.62 33.44 3.42
N GLN A 102 -2.45 32.97 2.19
CA GLN A 102 -1.15 33.05 1.54
C GLN A 102 -0.77 34.51 1.26
N PRO A 103 0.49 34.92 1.57
CA PRO A 103 0.98 36.23 1.20
C PRO A 103 1.12 36.38 -0.32
N SER A 104 1.32 37.61 -0.78
CA SER A 104 1.70 37.84 -2.18
C SER A 104 3.05 37.19 -2.46
N PRO A 105 3.23 36.56 -3.64
CA PRO A 105 4.52 36.00 -4.03
C PRO A 105 5.63 37.06 -4.12
N ASP A 106 6.84 36.64 -3.81
CA ASP A 106 8.06 37.40 -4.11
C ASP A 106 8.33 37.45 -5.61
N ALA A 107 9.37 38.18 -6.01
CA ALA A 107 9.71 38.41 -7.42
C ALA A 107 10.04 37.11 -8.20
N ASP A 108 10.49 36.07 -7.51
CA ASP A 108 10.78 34.73 -8.07
C ASP A 108 9.58 33.78 -8.01
N GLY A 109 8.43 34.26 -7.53
CA GLY A 109 7.20 33.46 -7.37
C GLY A 109 7.12 32.66 -6.06
N SER A 110 8.12 32.74 -5.18
CA SER A 110 8.10 32.06 -3.90
C SER A 110 7.25 32.81 -2.85
N ILE A 111 6.81 32.07 -1.83
CA ILE A 111 6.15 32.63 -0.64
C ILE A 111 6.71 31.99 0.62
N THR A 112 6.72 32.73 1.73
CA THR A 112 7.01 32.18 3.06
C THR A 112 5.75 32.10 3.87
N VAL A 113 5.43 30.91 4.39
CA VAL A 113 4.23 30.64 5.19
C VAL A 113 4.56 29.83 6.43
N SER A 114 3.79 30.02 7.50
CA SER A 114 3.76 29.07 8.62
C SER A 114 2.89 27.88 8.24
N ALA A 115 3.39 26.67 8.44
CA ALA A 115 2.68 25.45 8.06
C ALA A 115 2.82 24.39 9.17
N TYR A 116 1.82 23.52 9.25
CA TYR A 116 1.78 22.37 10.15
C TYR A 116 1.78 21.07 9.34
N PRO A 117 2.68 20.11 9.64
CA PRO A 117 2.67 18.81 8.95
C PRO A 117 1.45 17.98 9.38
N VAL A 118 0.70 17.47 8.40
CA VAL A 118 -0.42 16.54 8.63
C VAL A 118 0.14 15.12 8.66
N ARG A 119 0.38 14.61 9.86
CA ARG A 119 0.99 13.30 10.06
C ARG A 119 0.03 12.29 10.66
N GLU A 120 0.34 11.01 10.45
CA GLU A 120 -0.35 9.85 11.00
C GLU A 120 -1.86 9.84 10.68
N VAL A 121 -2.22 10.31 9.48
CA VAL A 121 -3.55 10.21 8.91
C VAL A 121 -3.56 9.15 7.81
N VAL A 122 -4.48 8.19 7.92
CA VAL A 122 -4.77 7.25 6.85
C VAL A 122 -5.89 7.83 5.99
N ASP A 123 -5.50 8.46 4.90
CA ASP A 123 -6.38 8.91 3.83
C ASP A 123 -6.16 8.01 2.62
N PRO A 124 -7.08 7.08 2.31
CA PRO A 124 -6.88 6.11 1.25
C PRO A 124 -6.76 6.76 -0.14
N LEU A 125 -7.35 7.92 -0.35
CA LEU A 125 -7.25 8.60 -1.64
C LEU A 125 -5.87 9.26 -1.82
N ASP A 126 -5.31 9.86 -0.76
CA ASP A 126 -3.94 10.36 -0.78
C ASP A 126 -2.93 9.22 -0.93
N GLN A 127 -3.13 8.09 -0.22
CA GLN A 127 -2.26 6.92 -0.32
C GLN A 127 -2.30 6.29 -1.73
N ASN A 128 -3.46 6.24 -2.38
CA ASN A 128 -3.53 5.77 -3.77
C ASN A 128 -2.84 6.73 -4.75
N ARG A 129 -2.88 8.05 -4.53
CA ARG A 129 -2.07 9.00 -5.31
C ARG A 129 -0.57 8.75 -5.13
N ASP A 130 -0.14 8.48 -3.90
CA ASP A 130 1.26 8.10 -3.65
C ASP A 130 1.65 6.85 -4.42
N ILE A 131 0.80 5.81 -4.44
CA ILE A 131 1.05 4.59 -5.21
C ILE A 131 1.21 4.90 -6.70
N HIS A 132 0.34 5.73 -7.29
CA HIS A 132 0.44 6.10 -8.70
C HIS A 132 1.74 6.87 -9.02
N ASN A 133 2.14 7.83 -8.17
CA ASN A 133 3.39 8.58 -8.37
C ASN A 133 4.63 7.67 -8.21
N VAL A 134 4.59 6.74 -7.26
CA VAL A 134 5.66 5.74 -7.08
C VAL A 134 5.69 4.76 -8.26
N LEU A 135 4.54 4.38 -8.79
CA LEU A 135 4.43 3.56 -9.99
C LEU A 135 5.01 4.29 -11.23
N ASP A 136 4.73 5.58 -11.38
CA ASP A 136 5.31 6.39 -12.46
C ASP A 136 6.84 6.41 -12.39
N TYR A 137 7.41 6.58 -11.19
CA TYR A 137 8.85 6.48 -10.98
C TYR A 137 9.40 5.11 -11.38
N LEU A 138 8.74 4.02 -10.95
CA LEU A 138 9.17 2.66 -11.22
C LEU A 138 9.14 2.34 -12.73
N LEU A 139 8.11 2.79 -13.43
CA LEU A 139 7.94 2.55 -14.86
C LEU A 139 8.93 3.35 -15.73
N ASP A 140 9.46 4.48 -15.25
CA ASP A 140 10.46 5.30 -15.95
C ASP A 140 11.91 4.87 -15.62
N HIS A 141 12.09 3.97 -14.65
CA HIS A 141 13.42 3.57 -14.21
C HIS A 141 14.14 2.74 -15.28
N PRO A 142 15.42 3.08 -15.65
CA PRO A 142 16.10 2.52 -16.83
C PRO A 142 16.38 1.01 -16.75
N GLN A 143 16.39 0.43 -15.57
CA GLN A 143 16.62 -1.00 -15.37
C GLN A 143 15.32 -1.82 -15.28
N ILE A 144 14.15 -1.19 -15.34
CA ILE A 144 12.86 -1.85 -15.19
C ILE A 144 12.19 -2.06 -16.54
N ASN A 145 11.57 -3.22 -16.72
CA ASN A 145 10.71 -3.47 -17.87
C ASN A 145 9.29 -2.94 -17.58
N PRO A 146 8.89 -1.81 -18.18
CA PRO A 146 7.59 -1.20 -17.86
C PRO A 146 6.38 -2.02 -18.32
N LYS A 147 6.61 -3.10 -19.08
CA LYS A 147 5.55 -4.04 -19.51
C LYS A 147 5.39 -5.23 -18.57
N ARG A 148 6.22 -5.33 -17.53
CA ARG A 148 6.27 -6.46 -16.58
C ARG A 148 6.27 -5.93 -15.15
N VAL A 149 5.24 -5.14 -14.78
CA VAL A 149 5.12 -4.56 -13.43
C VAL A 149 3.89 -5.13 -12.73
N GLY A 150 4.10 -5.69 -11.56
CA GLY A 150 3.09 -6.22 -10.67
C GLY A 150 2.94 -5.40 -9.40
N LEU A 151 1.81 -5.60 -8.72
CA LEU A 151 1.53 -5.03 -7.41
C LEU A 151 1.42 -6.14 -6.37
N TRP A 152 2.08 -5.96 -5.25
CA TRP A 152 1.88 -6.75 -4.04
C TRP A 152 1.43 -5.83 -2.90
N GLY A 153 0.40 -6.21 -2.18
CA GLY A 153 -0.04 -5.45 -1.02
C GLY A 153 -0.69 -6.32 0.05
N SER A 154 -0.61 -5.86 1.30
CA SER A 154 -1.15 -6.60 2.42
C SER A 154 -2.03 -5.73 3.32
N SER A 155 -3.10 -6.30 3.88
CA SER A 155 -4.05 -5.61 4.74
C SER A 155 -4.69 -4.42 4.01
N PHE A 156 -4.61 -3.23 4.55
CA PHE A 156 -5.09 -2.03 3.86
C PHE A 156 -4.37 -1.80 2.52
N GLY A 157 -3.07 -2.13 2.44
CA GLY A 157 -2.29 -2.15 1.19
C GLY A 157 -2.79 -3.20 0.19
N GLY A 158 -3.34 -4.33 0.67
CA GLY A 158 -4.02 -5.32 -0.16
C GLY A 158 -5.24 -4.75 -0.89
N GLY A 159 -6.05 -3.95 -0.19
CA GLY A 159 -7.14 -3.19 -0.79
C GLY A 159 -6.65 -2.13 -1.79
N HIS A 160 -5.53 -1.46 -1.49
CA HIS A 160 -4.93 -0.48 -2.40
C HIS A 160 -4.50 -1.11 -3.73
N VAL A 161 -3.84 -2.26 -3.72
CA VAL A 161 -3.40 -2.89 -4.97
C VAL A 161 -4.57 -3.39 -5.80
N ILE A 162 -5.67 -3.82 -5.18
CA ILE A 162 -6.94 -4.10 -5.88
C ILE A 162 -7.51 -2.82 -6.51
N PHE A 163 -7.56 -1.71 -5.75
CA PHE A 163 -8.06 -0.43 -6.25
C PHE A 163 -7.24 0.08 -7.44
N VAL A 164 -5.92 0.08 -7.31
CA VAL A 164 -5.01 0.54 -8.37
C VAL A 164 -5.10 -0.36 -9.59
N ALA A 165 -5.08 -1.68 -9.43
CA ALA A 165 -5.17 -2.60 -10.58
C ALA A 165 -6.50 -2.48 -11.34
N GLY A 166 -7.59 -2.11 -10.68
CA GLY A 166 -8.87 -1.86 -11.33
C GLY A 166 -8.95 -0.53 -12.07
N THR A 167 -8.01 0.39 -11.83
CA THR A 167 -8.02 1.76 -12.38
C THR A 167 -6.80 2.11 -13.24
N ASP A 168 -5.72 1.34 -13.17
CA ASP A 168 -4.48 1.57 -13.90
C ASP A 168 -4.15 0.40 -14.85
N PRO A 169 -4.23 0.60 -16.19
CA PRO A 169 -4.01 -0.47 -17.17
C PRO A 169 -2.54 -0.88 -17.33
N ARG A 170 -1.61 -0.22 -16.68
CA ARG A 170 -0.16 -0.53 -16.75
C ARG A 170 0.23 -1.74 -15.91
N ILE A 171 -0.59 -2.12 -14.93
CA ILE A 171 -0.37 -3.30 -14.09
C ILE A 171 -0.55 -4.59 -14.89
N ARG A 172 0.25 -5.62 -14.57
CA ARG A 172 0.26 -6.90 -15.28
C ARG A 172 -0.10 -8.10 -14.40
N ALA A 173 0.15 -8.04 -13.10
CA ALA A 173 -0.23 -9.06 -12.14
C ALA A 173 -0.45 -8.44 -10.76
N VAL A 174 -1.31 -9.06 -9.95
CA VAL A 174 -1.62 -8.58 -8.59
C VAL A 174 -1.54 -9.75 -7.60
N VAL A 175 -0.94 -9.46 -6.45
CA VAL A 175 -1.08 -10.27 -5.24
C VAL A 175 -1.64 -9.40 -4.13
N SER A 176 -2.81 -9.77 -3.64
CA SER A 176 -3.49 -9.06 -2.54
C SER A 176 -3.65 -10.00 -1.35
N GLN A 177 -3.03 -9.63 -0.24
CA GLN A 177 -2.96 -10.43 0.98
C GLN A 177 -3.84 -9.80 2.06
N VAL A 178 -4.78 -10.58 2.64
CA VAL A 178 -5.74 -10.14 3.67
C VAL A 178 -6.32 -8.74 3.41
N PRO A 179 -6.92 -8.49 2.24
CA PRO A 179 -7.21 -7.15 1.76
C PRO A 179 -8.28 -6.41 2.57
N GLY A 180 -8.02 -5.16 2.92
CA GLY A 180 -9.03 -4.24 3.42
C GLY A 180 -9.89 -3.67 2.29
N MET A 181 -11.10 -4.20 2.08
CA MET A 181 -11.93 -3.89 0.90
C MET A 181 -12.80 -2.63 1.03
N GLY A 182 -12.44 -1.74 1.96
CA GLY A 182 -13.13 -0.47 2.16
C GLY A 182 -14.54 -0.61 2.76
N ALA A 183 -15.34 0.44 2.65
CA ALA A 183 -16.71 0.42 3.14
C ALA A 183 -17.61 -0.52 2.32
N PRO A 184 -18.57 -1.21 2.96
CA PRO A 184 -19.60 -1.93 2.24
C PRO A 184 -20.39 -1.00 1.30
N THR A 185 -20.80 -1.54 0.16
CA THR A 185 -21.65 -0.86 -0.81
C THR A 185 -22.96 -1.58 -0.97
N ASP A 186 -23.98 -0.89 -1.47
CA ASP A 186 -25.20 -1.54 -1.97
C ASP A 186 -24.91 -2.35 -3.27
N ASP A 187 -25.93 -3.02 -3.80
CA ASP A 187 -25.80 -3.86 -5.00
C ASP A 187 -25.37 -3.06 -6.24
N ASP A 188 -25.69 -1.77 -6.29
CA ASP A 188 -25.27 -0.87 -7.37
C ASP A 188 -23.86 -0.30 -7.17
N GLY A 189 -23.21 -0.60 -6.05
CA GLY A 189 -21.86 -0.15 -5.70
C GLY A 189 -21.81 1.22 -5.02
N HIS A 190 -22.92 1.73 -4.53
CA HIS A 190 -22.96 3.01 -3.82
C HIS A 190 -22.66 2.83 -2.31
N PRO A 191 -21.68 3.57 -1.76
CA PRO A 191 -21.36 3.49 -0.34
C PRO A 191 -22.33 4.29 0.52
N THR A 192 -22.50 3.85 1.75
CA THR A 192 -23.16 4.67 2.78
C THR A 192 -22.20 5.74 3.28
N VAL A 193 -22.64 7.01 3.26
CA VAL A 193 -21.86 8.14 3.76
C VAL A 193 -21.97 8.21 5.29
N PRO A 194 -20.90 7.99 6.07
CA PRO A 194 -20.96 8.06 7.53
C PRO A 194 -21.23 9.49 8.02
N SER A 195 -22.07 9.64 9.04
CA SER A 195 -22.33 10.93 9.69
C SER A 195 -21.08 11.58 10.27
N GLU A 196 -20.17 10.79 10.77
CA GLU A 196 -18.84 11.23 11.23
C GLU A 196 -18.06 11.92 10.11
N GLY A 197 -17.98 11.31 8.91
CA GLY A 197 -17.31 11.90 7.75
C GLY A 197 -17.93 13.23 7.31
N GLN A 198 -19.26 13.37 7.39
CA GLN A 198 -19.95 14.63 7.10
C GLN A 198 -19.61 15.71 8.14
N THR A 199 -19.64 15.36 9.42
CA THR A 199 -19.32 16.26 10.54
C THR A 199 -17.88 16.74 10.48
N LEU A 200 -16.94 15.81 10.26
CA LEU A 200 -15.51 16.10 10.10
C LEU A 200 -15.29 17.01 8.88
N GLY A 201 -15.90 16.69 7.75
CA GLY A 201 -15.83 17.49 6.53
C GLY A 201 -16.31 18.93 6.73
N ALA A 202 -17.42 19.10 7.41
CA ALA A 202 -17.94 20.43 7.73
C ALA A 202 -17.04 21.23 8.68
N ALA A 203 -16.42 20.58 9.68
CA ALA A 203 -15.47 21.21 10.59
C ALA A 203 -14.20 21.69 9.88
N MET A 204 -13.65 20.85 9.01
CA MET A 204 -12.46 21.20 8.22
C MET A 204 -12.75 22.30 7.18
N ALA A 205 -13.88 22.22 6.48
CA ALA A 205 -14.29 23.25 5.53
C ALA A 205 -14.51 24.64 6.19
N LYS A 206 -14.80 24.67 7.48
CA LYS A 206 -14.93 25.89 8.28
C LYS A 206 -13.61 26.33 8.93
N GLY A 207 -12.48 25.69 8.62
CA GLY A 207 -11.19 25.99 9.22
C GLY A 207 -11.08 25.69 10.71
N LYS A 208 -11.95 24.81 11.25
CA LYS A 208 -11.91 24.46 12.68
C LYS A 208 -10.90 23.35 12.99
N LEU A 209 -10.48 22.59 12.00
CA LEU A 209 -9.51 21.51 12.09
C LEU A 209 -8.56 21.56 10.91
N TRP A 210 -7.27 21.30 11.16
CA TRP A 210 -6.21 21.23 10.13
C TRP A 210 -5.82 19.79 9.80
N SER A 211 -6.08 18.87 10.74
CA SER A 211 -5.83 17.45 10.61
C SER A 211 -7.00 16.64 11.13
N VAL A 212 -7.02 15.36 10.80
CA VAL A 212 -8.04 14.41 11.26
C VAL A 212 -7.73 14.00 12.70
N PRO A 213 -8.64 14.17 13.65
CA PRO A 213 -8.47 13.65 14.99
C PRO A 213 -8.61 12.11 14.98
N ARG A 214 -7.86 11.44 15.85
CA ARG A 214 -8.07 10.01 16.06
C ARG A 214 -9.45 9.78 16.69
N SER A 215 -10.24 8.88 16.10
CA SER A 215 -11.49 8.44 16.68
C SER A 215 -11.25 7.65 17.98
N PRO A 216 -12.01 7.89 19.06
CA PRO A 216 -11.92 7.10 20.28
C PRO A 216 -12.35 5.63 20.08
N GLU A 217 -13.08 5.33 19.01
CA GLU A 217 -13.55 3.98 18.67
C GLU A 217 -12.49 3.16 17.93
N MET A 218 -11.39 3.79 17.49
CA MET A 218 -10.31 3.06 16.81
C MET A 218 -9.59 2.11 17.76
N PRO A 219 -9.36 0.85 17.35
CA PRO A 219 -8.56 -0.10 18.12
C PRO A 219 -7.18 0.46 18.46
N GLU A 220 -6.72 0.24 19.71
CA GLU A 220 -5.39 0.71 20.15
C GLU A 220 -4.25 0.11 19.30
N SER A 221 -4.46 -1.08 18.73
CA SER A 221 -3.52 -1.76 17.83
C SER A 221 -3.28 -1.02 16.51
N LEU A 222 -4.23 -0.19 16.06
CA LEU A 222 -4.12 0.59 14.84
C LEU A 222 -3.66 2.01 15.15
N LYS A 223 -2.46 2.39 14.71
CA LYS A 223 -1.92 3.74 14.90
C LYS A 223 -2.60 4.77 13.99
N GLY A 224 -2.55 6.04 14.39
CA GLY A 224 -3.00 7.18 13.61
C GLY A 224 -4.51 7.34 13.57
N ALA A 225 -5.00 8.09 12.60
CA ALA A 225 -6.39 8.42 12.42
C ALA A 225 -6.86 8.08 11.01
N GLY A 226 -7.97 7.37 10.87
CA GLY A 226 -8.63 7.17 9.58
C GLY A 226 -9.42 8.41 9.16
N ASP A 227 -9.25 8.86 7.92
CA ASP A 227 -10.02 9.99 7.42
C ASP A 227 -11.43 9.55 7.00
N ALA A 228 -12.39 9.70 7.90
CA ALA A 228 -13.78 9.34 7.64
C ALA A 228 -14.41 10.09 6.45
N ARG A 229 -13.80 11.21 5.97
CA ARG A 229 -14.29 11.94 4.79
C ARG A 229 -13.98 11.22 3.48
N THR A 230 -12.90 10.43 3.46
CA THR A 230 -12.37 9.76 2.26
C THR A 230 -12.55 8.25 2.30
N MET A 231 -12.63 7.65 3.50
CA MET A 231 -12.81 6.21 3.68
C MET A 231 -14.01 5.65 2.91
N TRP A 232 -15.18 6.31 2.97
CA TRP A 232 -16.36 5.85 2.25
C TRP A 232 -16.29 6.01 0.73
N ARG A 233 -15.36 6.82 0.22
CA ARG A 233 -15.08 7.00 -1.21
C ARG A 233 -14.06 6.01 -1.76
N TYR A 234 -13.39 5.32 -0.85
CA TYR A 234 -12.42 4.29 -1.20
C TYR A 234 -13.15 2.98 -1.44
N LEU A 235 -13.27 2.60 -2.71
CA LEU A 235 -14.14 1.52 -3.18
C LEU A 235 -13.36 0.43 -3.94
N PRO A 236 -12.43 -0.30 -3.30
CA PRO A 236 -11.72 -1.40 -3.94
C PRO A 236 -12.65 -2.51 -4.46
N ARG A 237 -13.82 -2.75 -3.81
CA ARG A 237 -14.84 -3.69 -4.32
C ARG A 237 -15.38 -3.30 -5.70
N VAL A 238 -15.56 -2.00 -5.94
CA VAL A 238 -16.03 -1.50 -7.24
C VAL A 238 -14.91 -1.59 -8.27
N ALA A 239 -13.70 -1.17 -7.90
CA ALA A 239 -12.52 -1.26 -8.75
C ALA A 239 -12.18 -2.70 -9.14
N ALA A 240 -12.38 -3.67 -8.24
CA ALA A 240 -12.16 -5.09 -8.52
C ALA A 240 -12.97 -5.60 -9.73
N ARG A 241 -14.16 -5.03 -9.97
CA ARG A 241 -15.05 -5.41 -11.10
C ARG A 241 -14.44 -5.11 -12.48
N THR A 242 -13.40 -4.30 -12.55
CA THR A 242 -12.71 -3.92 -13.80
C THR A 242 -11.34 -4.57 -13.97
N ILE A 243 -10.88 -5.36 -13.00
CA ILE A 243 -9.58 -6.03 -13.08
C ILE A 243 -9.62 -7.12 -14.16
N SER A 244 -8.69 -7.03 -15.10
CA SER A 244 -8.51 -8.00 -16.18
C SER A 244 -7.18 -8.74 -16.15
N VAL A 245 -6.32 -8.41 -15.19
CA VAL A 245 -4.98 -9.00 -15.05
C VAL A 245 -4.98 -10.15 -14.04
N PRO A 246 -4.05 -11.11 -14.14
CA PRO A 246 -3.92 -12.20 -13.18
C PRO A 246 -3.86 -11.71 -11.74
N THR A 247 -4.74 -12.24 -10.88
CA THR A 247 -4.92 -11.78 -9.50
C THR A 247 -4.93 -12.95 -8.52
N LEU A 248 -3.94 -12.95 -7.60
CA LEU A 248 -3.88 -13.88 -6.46
C LEU A 248 -4.41 -13.16 -5.22
N ILE A 249 -5.35 -13.79 -4.53
CA ILE A 249 -5.87 -13.33 -3.26
C ILE A 249 -5.52 -14.36 -2.19
N LEU A 250 -4.82 -13.91 -1.15
CA LEU A 250 -4.44 -14.68 0.03
C LEU A 250 -5.22 -14.17 1.23
N ASP A 251 -5.86 -15.04 1.98
CA ASP A 251 -6.75 -14.66 3.07
C ASP A 251 -6.51 -15.50 4.33
N GLN A 252 -7.10 -15.11 5.44
CA GLN A 252 -7.05 -15.83 6.70
C GLN A 252 -8.44 -16.33 7.10
N GLU A 253 -8.52 -17.52 7.72
CA GLU A 253 -9.78 -18.15 8.12
C GLU A 253 -10.52 -17.32 9.17
N ASP A 254 -9.77 -16.80 10.15
CA ASP A 254 -10.27 -16.06 11.32
C ASP A 254 -9.94 -14.56 11.19
N GLU A 255 -10.28 -13.94 10.02
CA GLU A 255 -10.04 -12.51 9.78
C GLU A 255 -10.86 -11.65 10.74
N GLU A 256 -10.18 -10.96 11.68
CA GLU A 256 -10.81 -10.16 12.72
C GLU A 256 -11.08 -8.69 12.35
N TYR A 257 -10.46 -8.17 11.27
CA TYR A 257 -10.65 -6.78 10.82
C TYR A 257 -11.78 -6.68 9.78
N GLY A 258 -13.00 -6.90 10.22
CA GLY A 258 -14.20 -6.76 9.42
C GLY A 258 -14.71 -8.08 8.82
N GLY A 259 -14.06 -9.20 9.11
CA GLY A 259 -14.42 -10.53 8.61
C GLY A 259 -14.03 -10.76 7.15
N ARG A 260 -13.99 -12.03 6.76
CA ARG A 260 -13.62 -12.43 5.38
C ARG A 260 -14.56 -11.87 4.32
N GLU A 261 -15.83 -11.67 4.64
CA GLU A 261 -16.83 -11.04 3.79
C GLU A 261 -16.51 -9.57 3.45
N ASN A 262 -15.62 -8.94 4.21
CA ASN A 262 -15.08 -7.60 3.96
C ASN A 262 -13.58 -7.61 3.59
N SER A 263 -12.99 -8.77 3.38
CA SER A 263 -11.59 -8.98 3.03
C SER A 263 -11.48 -9.82 1.74
N GLY A 264 -10.81 -10.97 1.78
CA GLY A 264 -10.49 -11.78 0.61
C GLY A 264 -11.70 -12.33 -0.13
N VAL A 265 -12.79 -12.73 0.56
CA VAL A 265 -14.04 -13.14 -0.09
C VAL A 265 -14.58 -12.01 -0.95
N ALA A 266 -14.70 -10.80 -0.36
CA ALA A 266 -15.21 -9.64 -1.10
C ALA A 266 -14.34 -9.25 -2.30
N ALA A 267 -13.02 -9.41 -2.17
CA ALA A 267 -12.10 -9.17 -3.28
C ALA A 267 -12.31 -10.17 -4.40
N HIS A 268 -12.36 -11.47 -4.06
CA HIS A 268 -12.49 -12.55 -5.05
C HIS A 268 -13.84 -12.55 -5.78
N GLU A 269 -14.93 -12.40 -5.04
CA GLU A 269 -16.28 -12.35 -5.61
C GLU A 269 -16.53 -11.16 -6.53
N ALA A 270 -15.81 -10.05 -6.30
CA ALA A 270 -15.92 -8.87 -7.13
C ALA A 270 -15.16 -8.96 -8.46
N LEU A 271 -14.20 -9.90 -8.60
CA LEU A 271 -13.45 -10.07 -9.84
C LEU A 271 -14.36 -10.56 -10.99
N PRO A 272 -14.15 -10.07 -12.22
CA PRO A 272 -14.82 -10.63 -13.39
C PRO A 272 -14.53 -12.13 -13.55
N ALA A 273 -15.53 -12.91 -13.92
CA ALA A 273 -15.36 -14.35 -14.16
C ALA A 273 -14.34 -14.71 -15.27
N THR A 274 -13.97 -13.73 -16.09
CA THR A 274 -12.95 -13.87 -17.14
C THR A 274 -11.54 -13.59 -16.63
N THR A 275 -11.40 -13.07 -15.42
CA THR A 275 -10.08 -12.76 -14.82
C THR A 275 -9.42 -14.06 -14.35
N THR A 276 -8.18 -14.30 -14.79
CA THR A 276 -7.35 -15.35 -14.20
C THR A 276 -7.13 -15.05 -12.74
N SER A 277 -7.72 -15.84 -11.85
CA SER A 277 -7.63 -15.59 -10.42
C SER A 277 -7.43 -16.87 -9.61
N ARG A 278 -6.78 -16.73 -8.46
CA ARG A 278 -6.68 -17.76 -7.43
C ARG A 278 -7.00 -17.14 -6.08
N TYR A 279 -7.78 -17.85 -5.29
CA TYR A 279 -8.11 -17.51 -3.91
C TYR A 279 -7.63 -18.61 -3.00
N HIS A 280 -6.84 -18.27 -1.98
CA HIS A 280 -6.31 -19.22 -1.00
C HIS A 280 -6.53 -18.70 0.41
N VAL A 281 -6.93 -19.59 1.32
CA VAL A 281 -7.22 -19.30 2.72
C VAL A 281 -6.26 -20.08 3.59
N PHE A 282 -5.56 -19.37 4.46
CA PHE A 282 -4.71 -19.96 5.48
C PHE A 282 -5.45 -20.06 6.82
N PRO A 283 -5.11 -21.03 7.67
CA PRO A 283 -5.64 -21.08 9.04
C PRO A 283 -5.06 -19.94 9.90
N GLY A 284 -5.89 -19.41 10.82
CA GLY A 284 -5.51 -18.40 11.80
C GLY A 284 -6.03 -17.01 11.52
N GLY A 285 -5.63 -16.04 12.35
CA GLY A 285 -6.07 -14.65 12.31
C GLY A 285 -5.22 -13.78 11.41
N HIS A 286 -5.62 -12.51 11.27
CA HIS A 286 -5.03 -11.52 10.37
C HIS A 286 -3.49 -11.48 10.38
N TYR A 287 -2.90 -11.50 11.57
CA TYR A 287 -1.45 -11.38 11.70
C TYR A 287 -0.67 -12.69 11.46
N ASP A 288 -1.34 -13.84 11.46
CA ASP A 288 -0.68 -15.13 11.18
C ASP A 288 -0.11 -15.20 9.75
N ILE A 289 -0.63 -14.37 8.82
CA ILE A 289 -0.09 -14.25 7.45
C ILE A 289 1.35 -13.70 7.43
N TYR A 290 1.74 -12.91 8.43
CA TYR A 290 3.08 -12.34 8.55
C TYR A 290 4.03 -13.21 9.39
N GLU A 291 3.51 -14.22 10.09
CA GLU A 291 4.24 -15.07 11.01
C GLU A 291 4.21 -16.53 10.57
N LYS A 292 3.18 -17.27 10.98
CA LYS A 292 3.06 -18.71 10.76
C LYS A 292 2.94 -19.08 9.29
N ASN A 293 2.19 -18.29 8.53
CA ASN A 293 1.87 -18.54 7.12
C ASN A 293 2.78 -17.75 6.16
N TYR A 294 3.69 -16.91 6.69
CA TYR A 294 4.55 -16.02 5.90
C TYR A 294 5.28 -16.73 4.76
N ARG A 295 5.93 -17.87 5.08
CA ARG A 295 6.76 -18.58 4.09
C ARG A 295 5.93 -19.13 2.93
N GLU A 296 4.78 -19.72 3.23
CA GLU A 296 3.91 -20.28 2.21
C GLU A 296 3.23 -19.19 1.39
N ALA A 297 2.70 -18.16 2.04
CA ALA A 297 2.08 -17.02 1.39
C ALA A 297 3.06 -16.28 0.46
N SER A 298 4.29 -16.01 0.91
CA SER A 298 5.32 -15.38 0.10
C SER A 298 5.76 -16.26 -1.09
N THR A 299 5.84 -17.58 -0.88
CA THR A 299 6.15 -18.53 -1.96
C THR A 299 5.06 -18.53 -3.01
N MET A 300 3.78 -18.59 -2.62
CA MET A 300 2.65 -18.50 -3.55
C MET A 300 2.65 -17.18 -4.33
N ALA A 301 2.95 -16.07 -3.65
CA ALA A 301 3.06 -14.76 -4.28
C ALA A 301 4.21 -14.70 -5.31
N ARG A 302 5.39 -15.20 -4.95
CA ARG A 302 6.54 -15.29 -5.87
C ARG A 302 6.22 -16.12 -7.10
N ASP A 303 5.66 -17.31 -6.90
CA ASP A 303 5.37 -18.24 -8.00
C ASP A 303 4.29 -17.66 -8.92
N TRP A 304 3.33 -16.91 -8.37
CA TRP A 304 2.35 -16.15 -9.14
C TRP A 304 2.99 -15.10 -10.04
N PHE A 305 3.91 -14.32 -9.50
CA PHE A 305 4.63 -13.32 -10.30
C PHE A 305 5.57 -13.96 -11.34
N LEU A 306 6.23 -15.08 -11.03
CA LEU A 306 7.04 -15.83 -12.01
C LEU A 306 6.20 -16.37 -13.18
N GLU A 307 4.94 -16.71 -12.95
CA GLU A 307 4.03 -17.20 -14.00
C GLU A 307 3.47 -16.07 -14.87
N HIS A 308 3.31 -14.85 -14.32
CA HIS A 308 2.50 -13.81 -14.95
C HIS A 308 3.24 -12.49 -15.26
N LEU A 309 4.45 -12.31 -14.80
CA LEU A 309 5.35 -11.22 -15.15
C LEU A 309 6.54 -11.72 -15.97
#